data_f92d11bdcb34dd38369e691f079a006f
#
_entry.id   f92d11bdcb34dd38369e691f079a006f
#
_cell.length_a   1.000
_cell.length_b   1.000
_cell.length_c   1.000
_cell.angle_alpha   90.00
_cell.angle_beta   90.00
_cell.angle_gamma   90.00
#
_symmetry.space_group_name_H-M   'P 1'
#
loop_
_entity.id
_entity.type
_entity.pdbx_description
1 polymer ?
#
loop_
_entity_poly.entity_id
_entity_poly.type
_entity_poly.pdbx_seq_one_letter_code
_entity_poly.pdbx_strand_id
1 'polypeptide(L)'
;MKLNLKKLTVALLALALAVPATACSNRAENTGNSGNVAAEQGAAQQGEMPATFPEFTGADLDGNKLDQSVFKEHAATVVNFWFTDCGACVQEMPTLQKLADGWKDQDVALKGLLVERDKNDKAKDILKTKGVNYQNIVPDEGDAIDGMIVNIFAFPTTIVVDRNGNIVGDPIQGSLDTQDKIKALQDRIDEVVAKDKENK
;
A
#
# COMPACT_ATOMS: atom_id res chain seq x y z
N MET A 1 -35.99 42.39 -13.78
CA MET A 1 -35.26 43.59 -13.39
C MET A 1 -33.80 43.42 -13.84
N LYS A 2 -33.42 44.22 -14.85
CA LYS A 2 -32.10 44.22 -15.51
C LYS A 2 -31.14 45.12 -14.72
N LEU A 3 -29.90 44.70 -14.47
CA LEU A 3 -28.75 45.58 -14.20
C LEU A 3 -27.46 44.83 -14.49
N ASN A 4 -26.88 45.12 -15.57
CA ASN A 4 -25.85 46.05 -16.04
C ASN A 4 -24.43 45.76 -15.50
N LEU A 5 -23.74 45.29 -16.45
CA LEU A 5 -22.33 45.25 -16.82
C LEU A 5 -21.59 46.56 -16.49
N LYS A 6 -20.48 46.52 -15.75
CA LYS A 6 -19.42 47.54 -15.86
C LYS A 6 -18.04 46.86 -15.94
N LYS A 7 -17.47 47.03 -17.13
CA LYS A 7 -16.08 46.82 -17.45
C LYS A 7 -15.18 47.75 -16.63
N LEU A 8 -14.10 47.25 -16.09
CA LEU A 8 -12.97 48.07 -15.72
C LEU A 8 -11.69 47.44 -16.22
N THR A 9 -11.14 48.03 -17.24
CA THR A 9 -9.80 47.85 -17.77
C THR A 9 -8.84 48.80 -17.08
N VAL A 10 -7.73 48.32 -16.54
CA VAL A 10 -6.52 49.11 -16.21
C VAL A 10 -5.30 48.22 -16.36
N ALA A 11 -4.62 48.35 -17.46
CA ALA A 11 -3.32 48.96 -17.76
C ALA A 11 -2.08 48.28 -17.10
N LEU A 12 -1.23 47.82 -18.03
CA LEU A 12 0.15 47.38 -17.92
C LEU A 12 1.06 48.33 -17.10
N LEU A 13 1.96 47.77 -16.31
CA LEU A 13 3.27 48.35 -16.11
C LEU A 13 4.34 47.24 -16.08
N ALA A 14 5.12 47.17 -17.12
CA ALA A 14 6.33 46.38 -17.25
C ALA A 14 7.47 47.09 -16.52
N LEU A 15 8.17 46.40 -15.61
CA LEU A 15 9.45 46.88 -15.07
C LEU A 15 10.50 45.79 -15.29
N ALA A 16 11.34 45.99 -16.30
CA ALA A 16 12.52 45.22 -16.58
C ALA A 16 13.66 45.67 -15.65
N LEU A 17 14.21 44.77 -14.86
CA LEU A 17 15.50 44.99 -14.17
C LEU A 17 16.52 44.00 -14.73
N ALA A 18 17.44 44.53 -15.52
CA ALA A 18 18.66 43.88 -16.00
C ALA A 18 19.70 43.85 -14.88
N VAL A 19 20.29 42.71 -14.62
CA VAL A 19 21.48 42.56 -13.75
C VAL A 19 22.66 42.09 -14.61
N PRO A 20 23.81 42.76 -14.55
CA PRO A 20 24.96 42.41 -15.39
C PRO A 20 25.75 41.23 -14.85
N ALA A 21 26.19 40.37 -15.77
CA ALA A 21 27.16 39.30 -15.53
C ALA A 21 28.54 39.91 -15.25
N THR A 22 29.16 39.51 -14.16
CA THR A 22 30.57 39.75 -13.90
C THR A 22 31.31 38.41 -13.99
N ALA A 23 32.02 38.23 -15.08
CA ALA A 23 33.00 37.17 -15.26
C ALA A 23 34.30 37.55 -14.51
N CYS A 24 34.76 36.65 -13.64
CA CYS A 24 36.18 36.65 -13.21
C CYS A 24 36.76 35.27 -13.46
N SER A 25 37.59 35.24 -14.48
CA SER A 25 38.55 34.18 -14.79
C SER A 25 39.70 34.23 -13.77
N ASN A 26 40.03 33.11 -13.14
CA ASN A 26 41.35 32.85 -12.66
C ASN A 26 41.69 31.36 -12.79
N ARG A 27 42.66 31.11 -13.64
CA ARG A 27 43.35 29.87 -13.92
C ARG A 27 44.46 29.67 -12.89
N ALA A 28 44.46 28.55 -12.19
CA ALA A 28 45.66 27.95 -11.63
C ALA A 28 45.45 26.43 -11.50
N GLU A 29 46.30 25.71 -12.23
CA GLU A 29 46.50 24.26 -12.12
C GLU A 29 46.97 23.90 -10.71
N ASN A 30 46.40 22.89 -10.08
CA ASN A 30 47.20 21.98 -9.26
C ASN A 30 46.51 20.61 -9.16
N THR A 31 47.26 19.59 -9.50
CA THR A 31 47.02 18.16 -9.36
C THR A 31 46.82 17.77 -7.90
N GLY A 32 45.74 17.04 -7.60
CA GLY A 32 45.50 16.42 -6.29
C GLY A 32 44.21 15.62 -6.26
N ASN A 33 44.35 14.31 -6.47
CA ASN A 33 43.35 13.31 -6.32
C ASN A 33 42.71 13.41 -4.92
N SER A 34 41.40 13.69 -4.85
CA SER A 34 40.61 13.42 -3.65
C SER A 34 39.16 13.20 -4.04
N GLY A 35 38.68 12.04 -3.72
CA GLY A 35 37.35 11.53 -4.07
C GLY A 35 36.23 12.48 -3.65
N ASN A 36 35.46 12.88 -4.64
CA ASN A 36 34.23 13.62 -4.45
C ASN A 36 33.13 12.60 -4.02
N VAL A 37 33.00 12.38 -2.72
CA VAL A 37 31.79 11.77 -2.16
C VAL A 37 30.71 12.86 -2.23
N ALA A 38 30.02 12.91 -3.35
CA ALA A 38 28.73 13.57 -3.41
C ALA A 38 27.85 12.90 -2.35
N ALA A 39 27.56 13.63 -1.29
CA ALA A 39 26.48 13.27 -0.40
C ALA A 39 25.17 13.45 -1.19
N GLU A 40 24.77 12.41 -1.91
CA GLU A 40 23.39 12.25 -2.28
C GLU A 40 22.61 12.11 -0.96
N GLN A 41 21.99 13.21 -0.57
CA GLN A 41 20.91 13.16 0.38
C GLN A 41 19.82 12.30 -0.28
N GLY A 42 19.86 11.01 0.03
CA GLY A 42 18.80 10.09 -0.34
C GLY A 42 17.51 10.61 0.29
N ALA A 43 16.68 11.28 -0.52
CA ALA A 43 15.27 11.28 -0.27
C ALA A 43 14.92 9.80 -0.09
N ALA A 44 14.43 9.44 1.10
CA ALA A 44 13.91 8.10 1.35
C ALA A 44 12.88 7.83 0.26
N GLN A 45 13.25 7.01 -0.72
CA GLN A 45 12.32 6.53 -1.72
C GLN A 45 11.28 5.76 -0.91
N GLN A 46 10.05 6.28 -0.88
CA GLN A 46 8.90 5.55 -0.39
C GLN A 46 8.90 4.24 -1.18
N GLY A 47 9.12 3.12 -0.47
CA GLY A 47 9.25 1.82 -1.10
C GLY A 47 8.00 1.55 -1.90
N GLU A 48 8.15 1.48 -3.21
CA GLU A 48 7.07 1.13 -4.12
C GLU A 48 6.69 -0.32 -3.85
N MET A 49 5.39 -0.58 -3.69
CA MET A 49 4.91 -1.96 -3.57
C MET A 49 5.22 -2.71 -4.86
N PRO A 50 5.68 -3.97 -4.78
CA PRO A 50 5.95 -4.74 -5.98
C PRO A 50 4.68 -4.93 -6.81
N ALA A 51 4.83 -5.05 -8.14
CA ALA A 51 3.69 -5.28 -9.02
C ALA A 51 3.01 -6.65 -8.76
N THR A 52 3.78 -7.62 -8.24
CA THR A 52 3.29 -8.96 -7.88
C THR A 52 3.57 -9.23 -6.41
N PHE A 53 2.66 -9.94 -5.76
CA PHE A 53 2.90 -10.44 -4.41
C PHE A 53 4.11 -11.38 -4.43
N PRO A 54 5.11 -11.19 -3.56
CA PRO A 54 6.31 -12.02 -3.58
C PRO A 54 5.99 -13.47 -3.27
N GLU A 55 6.81 -14.38 -3.80
CA GLU A 55 6.75 -15.77 -3.38
C GLU A 55 7.03 -15.90 -1.89
N PHE A 56 6.24 -16.72 -1.23
CA PHE A 56 6.41 -17.01 0.19
C PHE A 56 5.98 -18.45 0.50
N THR A 57 6.50 -18.97 1.59
CA THR A 57 5.92 -20.09 2.34
C THR A 57 5.52 -19.61 3.72
N GLY A 58 4.68 -20.35 4.40
CA GLY A 58 4.22 -20.01 5.73
C GLY A 58 3.14 -20.97 6.23
N ALA A 59 2.43 -20.53 7.22
CA ALA A 59 1.26 -21.25 7.75
C ALA A 59 0.17 -20.27 8.13
N ASP A 60 -1.06 -20.76 8.25
CA ASP A 60 -2.08 -20.03 8.98
C ASP A 60 -1.89 -20.22 10.50
N LEU A 61 -2.68 -19.50 11.28
CA LEU A 61 -2.58 -19.56 12.74
C LEU A 61 -2.94 -20.96 13.29
N ASP A 62 -3.60 -21.82 12.52
CA ASP A 62 -3.94 -23.19 12.90
C ASP A 62 -2.85 -24.19 12.49
N GLY A 63 -1.79 -23.72 11.83
CA GLY A 63 -0.64 -24.52 11.42
C GLY A 63 -0.78 -25.17 10.05
N ASN A 64 -1.82 -24.84 9.29
CA ASN A 64 -1.94 -25.33 7.90
C ASN A 64 -0.92 -24.60 7.04
N LYS A 65 -0.12 -25.37 6.28
CA LYS A 65 0.90 -24.80 5.39
C LYS A 65 0.27 -24.04 4.24
N LEU A 66 0.85 -22.92 3.91
CA LEU A 66 0.41 -21.98 2.87
C LEU A 66 1.60 -21.51 2.04
N ASP A 67 1.31 -21.15 0.81
CA ASP A 67 2.23 -20.47 -0.10
C ASP A 67 1.44 -19.51 -0.99
N GLN A 68 2.08 -18.88 -1.97
CA GLN A 68 1.41 -17.96 -2.90
C GLN A 68 0.27 -18.60 -3.73
N SER A 69 0.12 -19.92 -3.72
CA SER A 69 -1.00 -20.59 -4.41
C SER A 69 -2.37 -20.24 -3.80
N VAL A 70 -2.40 -19.71 -2.59
CA VAL A 70 -3.64 -19.21 -1.94
C VAL A 70 -4.36 -18.13 -2.76
N PHE A 71 -3.64 -17.40 -3.62
CA PHE A 71 -4.25 -16.41 -4.50
C PHE A 71 -5.01 -17.03 -5.67
N LYS A 72 -4.69 -18.27 -6.06
CA LYS A 72 -5.37 -18.98 -7.16
C LYS A 72 -6.78 -19.43 -6.81
N GLU A 73 -7.13 -19.46 -5.54
CA GLU A 73 -8.41 -19.96 -5.03
C GLU A 73 -9.59 -19.05 -5.38
N HIS A 74 -9.33 -17.73 -5.51
CA HIS A 74 -10.35 -16.72 -5.73
C HIS A 74 -9.97 -15.76 -6.86
N ALA A 75 -10.98 -15.11 -7.47
CA ALA A 75 -10.76 -14.06 -8.45
C ALA A 75 -9.96 -12.90 -7.86
N ALA A 76 -10.30 -12.51 -6.63
CA ALA A 76 -9.60 -11.48 -5.87
C ALA A 76 -9.35 -11.94 -4.44
N THR A 77 -8.16 -11.63 -3.92
CA THR A 77 -7.82 -11.79 -2.50
C THR A 77 -7.45 -10.44 -1.92
N VAL A 78 -8.19 -10.01 -0.91
CA VAL A 78 -7.85 -8.84 -0.11
C VAL A 78 -6.87 -9.29 0.97
N VAL A 79 -5.70 -8.66 1.05
CA VAL A 79 -4.69 -8.94 2.09
C VAL A 79 -4.56 -7.72 3.00
N ASN A 80 -4.82 -7.92 4.28
CA ASN A 80 -4.69 -6.88 5.31
C ASN A 80 -3.48 -7.19 6.19
N PHE A 81 -2.49 -6.30 6.15
CA PHE A 81 -1.25 -6.41 6.94
C PHE A 81 -1.48 -5.83 8.33
N TRP A 82 -1.14 -6.59 9.36
CA TRP A 82 -1.36 -6.20 10.74
C TRP A 82 -0.33 -6.80 11.71
N PHE A 83 -0.29 -6.27 12.92
CA PHE A 83 0.48 -6.82 14.04
C PHE A 83 -0.28 -6.68 15.37
N THR A 84 0.10 -7.47 16.37
CA THR A 84 -0.71 -7.66 17.58
C THR A 84 -0.83 -6.41 18.47
N ASP A 85 0.16 -5.51 18.45
CA ASP A 85 0.16 -4.26 19.22
C ASP A 85 -0.38 -3.07 18.42
N CYS A 86 -0.86 -3.29 17.19
CA CYS A 86 -1.48 -2.27 16.36
C CYS A 86 -2.95 -2.03 16.77
N GLY A 87 -3.17 -1.03 17.60
CA GLY A 87 -4.52 -0.69 18.08
C GLY A 87 -5.53 -0.41 16.96
N ALA A 88 -5.11 0.30 15.92
CA ALA A 88 -5.95 0.63 14.76
C ALA A 88 -6.31 -0.65 13.96
N CYS A 89 -5.35 -1.58 13.76
CA CYS A 89 -5.59 -2.85 13.11
C CYS A 89 -6.63 -3.68 13.86
N VAL A 90 -6.48 -3.78 15.18
CA VAL A 90 -7.41 -4.53 16.04
C VAL A 90 -8.80 -3.91 16.08
N GLN A 91 -8.90 -2.58 15.96
CA GLN A 91 -10.19 -1.88 15.95
C GLN A 91 -10.97 -2.09 14.64
N GLU A 92 -10.30 -2.21 13.50
CA GLU A 92 -10.98 -2.40 12.21
C GLU A 92 -11.44 -3.84 11.93
N MET A 93 -10.91 -4.84 12.65
CA MET A 93 -11.19 -6.27 12.43
C MET A 93 -12.68 -6.62 12.30
N PRO A 94 -13.59 -6.09 13.15
CA PRO A 94 -15.02 -6.37 12.97
C PRO A 94 -15.59 -5.80 11.67
N THR A 95 -15.05 -4.71 11.16
CA THR A 95 -15.42 -4.15 9.84
C THR A 95 -14.93 -5.05 8.73
N LEU A 96 -13.67 -5.49 8.79
CA LEU A 96 -13.10 -6.44 7.84
C LEU A 96 -13.89 -7.75 7.80
N GLN A 97 -14.31 -8.29 8.98
CA GLN A 97 -15.12 -9.49 9.03
C GLN A 97 -16.47 -9.32 8.30
N LYS A 98 -17.14 -8.18 8.50
CA LYS A 98 -18.40 -7.87 7.80
C LYS A 98 -18.21 -7.79 6.29
N LEU A 99 -17.12 -7.19 5.83
CA LEU A 99 -16.77 -7.12 4.41
C LEU A 99 -16.52 -8.52 3.86
N ALA A 100 -15.71 -9.34 4.54
CA ALA A 100 -15.46 -10.73 4.16
C ALA A 100 -16.75 -11.56 4.06
N ASP A 101 -17.67 -11.39 5.01
CA ASP A 101 -18.96 -12.04 4.98
C ASP A 101 -19.81 -11.62 3.78
N GLY A 102 -19.74 -10.35 3.38
CA GLY A 102 -20.42 -9.81 2.21
C GLY A 102 -19.86 -10.29 0.88
N TRP A 103 -18.61 -10.76 0.84
CA TRP A 103 -17.93 -11.21 -0.37
C TRP A 103 -18.00 -12.72 -0.63
N LYS A 104 -18.56 -13.51 0.28
CA LYS A 104 -18.59 -14.99 0.20
C LYS A 104 -19.10 -15.56 -1.13
N ASP A 105 -20.05 -14.87 -1.75
CA ASP A 105 -20.66 -15.31 -3.01
C ASP A 105 -20.06 -14.59 -4.25
N GLN A 106 -18.98 -13.85 -4.07
CA GLN A 106 -18.39 -13.00 -5.12
C GLN A 106 -17.04 -13.51 -5.66
N ASP A 107 -16.62 -14.72 -5.29
CA ASP A 107 -15.29 -15.27 -5.61
C ASP A 107 -14.15 -14.37 -5.07
N VAL A 108 -14.34 -13.81 -3.88
CA VAL A 108 -13.41 -12.90 -3.19
C VAL A 108 -13.11 -13.43 -1.80
N ALA A 109 -11.83 -13.49 -1.44
CA ALA A 109 -11.39 -13.81 -0.09
C ALA A 109 -10.77 -12.60 0.61
N LEU A 110 -10.87 -12.58 1.95
CA LEU A 110 -10.06 -11.73 2.81
C LEU A 110 -9.08 -12.62 3.58
N LYS A 111 -7.81 -12.21 3.60
CA LYS A 111 -6.77 -12.83 4.41
C LYS A 111 -6.07 -11.75 5.23
N GLY A 112 -5.90 -11.98 6.54
CA GLY A 112 -4.97 -11.22 7.36
C GLY A 112 -3.54 -11.69 7.05
N LEU A 113 -2.56 -10.80 7.09
CA LEU A 113 -1.16 -11.16 7.12
C LEU A 113 -0.55 -10.60 8.40
N LEU A 114 -0.27 -11.50 9.34
CA LEU A 114 0.40 -11.18 10.60
C LEU A 114 1.90 -11.05 10.33
N VAL A 115 2.44 -9.85 10.55
CA VAL A 115 3.87 -9.61 10.28
C VAL A 115 4.79 -10.08 11.42
N GLU A 116 4.21 -10.43 12.57
CA GLU A 116 4.94 -10.99 13.73
C GLU A 116 4.87 -12.52 13.71
N ARG A 117 6.01 -13.19 13.63
CA ARG A 117 6.08 -14.66 13.55
C ARG A 117 6.04 -15.37 14.89
N ASP A 118 6.29 -14.65 15.99
CA ASP A 118 6.39 -15.16 17.36
C ASP A 118 5.17 -14.84 18.23
N LYS A 119 4.10 -14.28 17.65
CA LYS A 119 2.91 -13.79 18.37
C LYS A 119 1.62 -14.58 18.07
N ASN A 120 1.72 -15.82 17.58
CA ASN A 120 0.57 -16.58 17.13
C ASN A 120 -0.53 -16.73 18.18
N ASP A 121 -0.16 -17.05 19.45
CA ASP A 121 -1.14 -17.22 20.52
C ASP A 121 -1.86 -15.91 20.85
N LYS A 122 -1.11 -14.80 20.95
CA LYS A 122 -1.69 -13.47 21.15
C LYS A 122 -2.61 -13.08 19.99
N ALA A 123 -2.20 -13.38 18.77
CA ALA A 123 -3.00 -13.12 17.57
C ALA A 123 -4.32 -13.90 17.61
N LYS A 124 -4.29 -15.20 17.93
CA LYS A 124 -5.51 -16.04 18.08
C LYS A 124 -6.48 -15.47 19.12
N ASP A 125 -5.97 -15.05 20.28
CA ASP A 125 -6.81 -14.45 21.31
C ASP A 125 -7.47 -13.14 20.85
N ILE A 126 -6.73 -12.29 20.14
CA ILE A 126 -7.26 -11.07 19.55
C ILE A 126 -8.37 -11.39 18.54
N LEU A 127 -8.11 -12.26 17.57
CA LEU A 127 -9.06 -12.63 16.52
C LEU A 127 -10.34 -13.22 17.12
N LYS A 128 -10.20 -14.12 18.08
CA LYS A 128 -11.33 -14.70 18.83
C LYS A 128 -12.15 -13.63 19.55
N THR A 129 -11.48 -12.70 20.24
CA THR A 129 -12.15 -11.60 20.96
C THR A 129 -12.88 -10.66 20.03
N LYS A 130 -12.36 -10.44 18.81
CA LYS A 130 -12.95 -9.58 17.79
C LYS A 130 -13.98 -10.28 16.89
N GLY A 131 -14.18 -11.59 17.06
CA GLY A 131 -15.10 -12.38 16.25
C GLY A 131 -14.65 -12.55 14.81
N VAL A 132 -13.34 -12.59 14.58
CA VAL A 132 -12.71 -12.76 13.27
C VAL A 132 -12.56 -14.23 12.95
N ASN A 133 -12.98 -14.63 11.73
CA ASN A 133 -12.85 -15.99 11.24
C ASN A 133 -12.26 -16.11 9.82
N TYR A 134 -11.87 -14.98 9.19
CA TYR A 134 -11.08 -15.04 7.96
C TYR A 134 -9.65 -15.53 8.26
N GLN A 135 -9.08 -16.24 7.30
CA GLN A 135 -7.76 -16.85 7.43
C GLN A 135 -6.67 -15.79 7.66
N ASN A 136 -5.75 -16.09 8.57
CA ASN A 136 -4.59 -15.25 8.84
C ASN A 136 -3.31 -16.00 8.50
N ILE A 137 -2.52 -15.42 7.60
CA ILE A 137 -1.24 -15.92 7.12
C ILE A 137 -0.13 -15.43 8.05
N VAL A 138 0.77 -16.33 8.41
CA VAL A 138 2.05 -16.03 9.07
C VAL A 138 3.12 -16.51 8.11
N PRO A 139 3.76 -15.60 7.35
CA PRO A 139 4.78 -16.00 6.39
C PRO A 139 6.05 -16.45 7.12
N ASP A 140 6.74 -17.46 6.56
CA ASP A 140 8.10 -17.79 6.95
C ASP A 140 9.06 -16.63 6.63
N GLU A 141 10.26 -16.64 7.21
CA GLU A 141 11.32 -15.71 6.85
C GLU A 141 11.74 -15.91 5.40
N GLY A 142 11.95 -14.81 4.67
CA GLY A 142 12.37 -14.84 3.28
C GLY A 142 12.61 -13.45 2.73
N ASP A 143 13.71 -13.25 2.01
CA ASP A 143 14.15 -11.93 1.53
C ASP A 143 13.06 -11.17 0.77
N ALA A 144 12.27 -11.86 -0.05
CA ALA A 144 11.25 -11.24 -0.87
C ALA A 144 10.05 -10.75 -0.06
N ILE A 145 9.50 -11.59 0.83
CA ILE A 145 8.36 -11.23 1.68
C ILE A 145 8.75 -10.24 2.77
N ASP A 146 9.95 -10.38 3.33
CA ASP A 146 10.47 -9.46 4.33
C ASP A 146 10.75 -8.09 3.73
N GLY A 147 11.29 -8.05 2.50
CA GLY A 147 11.46 -6.83 1.74
C GLY A 147 10.13 -6.10 1.47
N MET A 148 9.06 -6.84 1.17
CA MET A 148 7.72 -6.25 1.03
C MET A 148 7.20 -5.69 2.36
N ILE A 149 7.30 -6.47 3.45
CA ILE A 149 6.83 -6.07 4.79
C ILE A 149 7.56 -4.82 5.29
N VAL A 150 8.87 -4.74 5.10
CA VAL A 150 9.70 -3.58 5.48
C VAL A 150 9.26 -2.29 4.76
N ASN A 151 8.70 -2.40 3.56
CA ASN A 151 8.21 -1.26 2.79
C ASN A 151 6.79 -0.81 3.16
N ILE A 152 6.16 -1.43 4.16
CA ILE A 152 4.86 -0.99 4.70
C ILE A 152 5.09 0.07 5.78
N PHE A 153 4.82 1.32 5.46
CA PHE A 153 5.08 2.46 6.36
C PHE A 153 3.94 2.77 7.32
N ALA A 154 2.76 2.24 7.08
CA ALA A 154 1.59 2.46 7.91
C ALA A 154 0.83 1.17 8.15
N PHE A 155 0.36 0.97 9.37
CA PHE A 155 -0.50 -0.16 9.72
C PHE A 155 -1.84 0.35 10.27
N PRO A 156 -2.92 -0.34 9.88
CA PRO A 156 -3.00 -1.42 8.91
C PRO A 156 -2.74 -0.94 7.48
N THR A 157 -2.36 -1.84 6.58
CA THR A 157 -2.34 -1.61 5.13
C THR A 157 -3.12 -2.73 4.44
N THR A 158 -3.95 -2.37 3.49
CA THR A 158 -4.77 -3.33 2.72
C THR A 158 -4.43 -3.25 1.25
N ILE A 159 -4.22 -4.40 0.61
CA ILE A 159 -4.01 -4.54 -0.83
C ILE A 159 -5.01 -5.52 -1.44
N VAL A 160 -5.19 -5.45 -2.75
CA VAL A 160 -5.96 -6.44 -3.52
C VAL A 160 -5.01 -7.19 -4.44
N VAL A 161 -5.08 -8.51 -4.42
CA VAL A 161 -4.26 -9.41 -5.23
C VAL A 161 -5.19 -10.21 -6.16
N ASP A 162 -4.89 -10.26 -7.44
CA ASP A 162 -5.64 -11.06 -8.40
C ASP A 162 -5.25 -12.55 -8.32
N ARG A 163 -5.95 -13.40 -9.06
CA ARG A 163 -5.72 -14.86 -9.16
C ARG A 163 -4.29 -15.24 -9.59
N ASN A 164 -3.62 -14.35 -10.32
CA ASN A 164 -2.27 -14.57 -10.83
C ASN A 164 -1.18 -14.07 -9.87
N GLY A 165 -1.59 -13.51 -8.72
CA GLY A 165 -0.68 -12.93 -7.74
C GLY A 165 -0.30 -11.49 -8.01
N ASN A 166 -0.91 -10.81 -8.99
CA ASN A 166 -0.64 -9.41 -9.24
C ASN A 166 -1.33 -8.52 -8.19
N ILE A 167 -0.60 -7.54 -7.69
CA ILE A 167 -1.16 -6.50 -6.81
C ILE A 167 -1.87 -5.47 -7.68
N VAL A 168 -3.15 -5.23 -7.41
CA VAL A 168 -3.98 -4.36 -8.24
C VAL A 168 -4.23 -3.03 -7.53
N GLY A 169 -3.75 -1.96 -8.15
CA GLY A 169 -3.85 -0.59 -7.66
C GLY A 169 -3.00 -0.31 -6.42
N ASP A 170 -3.09 0.91 -5.89
CA ASP A 170 -2.26 1.36 -4.77
C ASP A 170 -2.71 0.75 -3.44
N PRO A 171 -1.79 0.50 -2.49
CA PRO A 171 -2.13 0.08 -1.13
C PRO A 171 -3.04 1.10 -0.44
N ILE A 172 -4.06 0.62 0.26
CA ILE A 172 -4.89 1.46 1.12
C ILE A 172 -4.24 1.49 2.49
N GLN A 173 -3.64 2.61 2.82
CA GLN A 173 -2.93 2.82 4.09
C GLN A 173 -3.88 3.30 5.20
N GLY A 174 -3.64 2.80 6.42
CA GLY A 174 -4.50 3.07 7.58
C GLY A 174 -5.82 2.31 7.53
N SER A 175 -6.59 2.42 8.60
CA SER A 175 -7.84 1.68 8.78
C SER A 175 -8.87 1.96 7.68
N LEU A 176 -9.66 0.94 7.35
CA LEU A 176 -10.86 1.04 6.51
C LEU A 176 -12.04 1.60 7.33
N ASP A 177 -11.88 2.82 7.82
CA ASP A 177 -12.76 3.51 8.77
C ASP A 177 -13.70 4.54 8.10
N THR A 178 -13.52 4.80 6.81
CA THR A 178 -14.35 5.72 6.04
C THR A 178 -15.05 5.01 4.89
N GLN A 179 -16.24 5.51 4.52
CA GLN A 179 -16.99 4.97 3.38
C GLN A 179 -16.21 5.11 2.07
N ASP A 180 -15.41 6.17 1.93
CA ASP A 180 -14.60 6.39 0.73
C ASP A 180 -13.52 5.31 0.55
N LYS A 181 -12.82 4.93 1.64
CA LYS A 181 -11.83 3.86 1.61
C LYS A 181 -12.48 2.49 1.32
N ILE A 182 -13.62 2.21 1.97
CA ILE A 182 -14.37 0.98 1.73
C ILE A 182 -14.85 0.92 0.28
N LYS A 183 -15.37 2.03 -0.24
CA LYS A 183 -15.78 2.12 -1.64
C LYS A 183 -14.60 1.93 -2.60
N ALA A 184 -13.48 2.58 -2.35
CA ALA A 184 -12.28 2.43 -3.18
C ALA A 184 -11.77 0.97 -3.20
N LEU A 185 -11.84 0.27 -2.07
CA LEU A 185 -11.54 -1.15 -1.98
C LEU A 185 -12.54 -1.97 -2.81
N GLN A 186 -13.86 -1.71 -2.66
CA GLN A 186 -14.88 -2.44 -3.40
C GLN A 186 -14.77 -2.22 -4.91
N ASP A 187 -14.60 -0.97 -5.36
CA ASP A 187 -14.44 -0.64 -6.79
C ASP A 187 -13.27 -1.42 -7.40
N ARG A 188 -12.18 -1.57 -6.67
CA ARG A 188 -11.00 -2.34 -7.10
C ARG A 188 -11.26 -3.84 -7.16
N ILE A 189 -11.96 -4.38 -6.15
CA ILE A 189 -12.39 -5.78 -6.14
C ILE A 189 -13.28 -6.08 -7.34
N ASP A 190 -14.25 -5.21 -7.62
CA ASP A 190 -15.19 -5.36 -8.73
C ASP A 190 -14.46 -5.37 -10.08
N GLU A 191 -13.44 -4.50 -10.24
CA GLU A 191 -12.58 -4.48 -11.44
C GLU A 191 -11.83 -5.82 -11.62
N VAL A 192 -11.21 -6.33 -10.55
CA VAL A 192 -10.47 -7.61 -10.60
C VAL A 192 -11.40 -8.77 -10.93
N VAL A 193 -12.55 -8.86 -10.28
CA VAL A 193 -13.55 -9.92 -10.52
C VAL A 193 -14.12 -9.85 -11.94
N ALA A 194 -14.35 -8.64 -12.48
CA ALA A 194 -14.80 -8.48 -13.86
C ALA A 194 -13.76 -8.99 -14.87
N LYS A 195 -12.50 -8.59 -14.69
CA LYS A 195 -11.38 -9.06 -15.53
C LYS A 195 -11.17 -10.58 -15.46
N ASP A 196 -11.28 -11.18 -14.27
CA ASP A 196 -11.16 -12.65 -14.10
C ASP A 196 -12.25 -13.40 -14.87
N LYS A 197 -13.47 -12.87 -14.94
CA LYS A 197 -14.57 -13.46 -15.71
C LYS A 197 -14.37 -13.36 -17.21
N GLU A 198 -13.73 -12.31 -17.71
CA GLU A 198 -13.43 -12.13 -19.13
C GLU A 198 -12.34 -13.10 -19.62
N ASN A 199 -11.49 -13.59 -18.70
CA ASN A 199 -10.36 -14.46 -19.00
C ASN A 199 -10.67 -15.96 -18.79
N LYS A 200 -11.89 -16.32 -18.39
CA LYS A 200 -12.38 -17.71 -18.24
C LYS A 200 -13.15 -18.16 -19.46
#